data_70e496394baf71ae1e39dede0ca2acaf
#
_entry.id   70e496394baf71ae1e39dede0ca2acaf
#
_cell.length_a   1.000
_cell.length_b   1.000
_cell.length_c   1.000
_cell.angle_alpha   90.00
_cell.angle_beta   90.00
_cell.angle_gamma   90.00
#
_symmetry.space_group_name_H-M   'P 1'
#
loop_
_entity.id
_entity.type
_entity.pdbx_description
1 polymer ?
#
loop_
_entity_poly.entity_id
_entity_poly.type
_entity_poly.pdbx_seq_one_letter_code
_entity_poly.pdbx_strand_id
1 'polypeptide(L)'
;MRQDLEIIQQWVGPGASVLDLGCGNGSLLAHLRATKNIVGYGLEINQDQILECIKKNVNVIEQDLDEGLDNFDSGSFDVVIMTQAIQA
;
A
#
# COMPACT_ATOMS: atom_id res chain seq x y z
N MET A 1 -4.33 14.75 -4.47
CA MET A 1 -4.55 13.38 -3.98
C MET A 1 -5.48 12.56 -4.85
N ARG A 2 -6.66 13.08 -5.17
CA ARG A 2 -7.61 12.31 -6.00
C ARG A 2 -7.08 12.01 -7.38
N GLN A 3 -6.37 12.95 -8.00
CA GLN A 3 -5.79 12.73 -9.32
C GLN A 3 -4.74 11.63 -9.28
N ASP A 4 -3.96 11.59 -8.20
CA ASP A 4 -2.96 10.55 -8.03
C ASP A 4 -3.61 9.18 -7.86
N LEU A 5 -4.71 9.12 -7.12
CA LEU A 5 -5.46 7.88 -6.94
C LEU A 5 -6.02 7.36 -8.25
N GLU A 6 -6.55 8.25 -9.09
CA GLU A 6 -7.08 7.87 -10.39
C GLU A 6 -6.01 7.32 -11.32
N ILE A 7 -4.84 7.96 -11.32
CA ILE A 7 -3.71 7.52 -12.15
C ILE A 7 -3.23 6.15 -11.69
N ILE A 8 -3.06 5.97 -10.40
CA ILE A 8 -2.62 4.70 -9.83
C ILE A 8 -3.64 3.61 -10.13
N GLN A 9 -4.92 3.93 -10.01
CA GLN A 9 -5.99 2.99 -10.28
C GLN A 9 -5.95 2.49 -11.72
N GLN A 10 -5.61 3.36 -12.66
CA GLN A 10 -5.49 2.98 -14.06
C GLN A 10 -4.33 2.01 -14.32
N TRP A 11 -3.27 2.11 -13.51
CA TRP A 11 -2.07 1.30 -13.69
C TRP A 11 -2.16 -0.04 -13.00
N VAL A 12 -3.08 -0.20 -12.05
CA VAL A 12 -3.23 -1.42 -11.29
C VAL A 12 -4.29 -2.29 -11.93
N GLY A 13 -3.91 -3.49 -12.35
CA GLY A 13 -4.85 -4.44 -12.93
C GLY A 13 -5.74 -5.07 -11.89
N PRO A 14 -6.94 -5.55 -12.28
CA PRO A 14 -7.82 -6.26 -11.36
C PRO A 14 -7.13 -7.51 -10.81
N GLY A 15 -7.26 -7.72 -9.51
CA GLY A 15 -6.67 -8.87 -8.85
C GLY A 15 -5.17 -8.81 -8.65
N ALA A 16 -4.53 -7.68 -8.97
CA ALA A 16 -3.09 -7.54 -8.83
C ALA A 16 -2.66 -7.64 -7.36
N SER A 17 -1.42 -8.09 -7.15
CA SER A 17 -0.79 -8.00 -5.84
C SER A 17 -0.03 -6.69 -5.74
N VAL A 18 -0.30 -5.92 -4.70
CA VAL A 18 0.20 -4.55 -4.55
C VAL A 18 0.90 -4.39 -3.20
N LEU A 19 2.09 -3.83 -3.23
CA LEU A 19 2.81 -3.44 -2.02
C LEU A 19 2.90 -1.92 -1.97
N ASP A 20 2.40 -1.31 -0.90
CA ASP A 20 2.45 0.14 -0.70
C ASP A 20 3.47 0.47 0.38
N LEU A 21 4.59 1.05 -0.04
CA LEU A 21 5.69 1.43 0.85
C LEU A 21 5.34 2.77 1.51
N GLY A 22 5.00 2.71 2.80
CA GLY A 22 4.52 3.89 3.52
C GLY A 22 3.04 4.12 3.25
N CYS A 23 2.21 3.11 3.56
CA CYS A 23 0.80 3.13 3.18
C CYS A 23 -0.05 4.15 3.96
N GLY A 24 0.49 4.77 4.99
CA GLY A 24 -0.28 5.70 5.80
C GLY A 24 -1.47 4.99 6.45
N ASN A 25 -2.63 5.63 6.35
CA ASN A 25 -3.85 5.08 6.96
C ASN A 25 -4.51 3.96 6.15
N GLY A 26 -3.92 3.56 5.02
CA GLY A 26 -4.42 2.47 4.20
C GLY A 26 -5.55 2.82 3.26
N SER A 27 -5.86 4.11 3.10
CA SER A 27 -6.99 4.52 2.25
C SER A 27 -6.82 4.10 0.80
N LEU A 28 -5.59 4.21 0.26
CA LEU A 28 -5.33 3.82 -1.12
C LEU A 28 -5.52 2.31 -1.32
N LEU A 29 -4.96 1.51 -0.43
CA LEU A 29 -5.10 0.05 -0.53
C LEU A 29 -6.55 -0.38 -0.37
N ALA A 30 -7.29 0.25 0.56
CA ALA A 30 -8.71 -0.04 0.74
C ALA A 30 -9.50 0.30 -0.52
N HIS A 31 -9.20 1.45 -1.13
CA HIS A 31 -9.85 1.88 -2.35
C HIS A 31 -9.58 0.91 -3.51
N LEU A 32 -8.33 0.52 -3.70
CA LEU A 32 -7.95 -0.41 -4.76
C LEU A 32 -8.57 -1.79 -4.54
N ARG A 33 -8.67 -2.23 -3.30
CA ARG A 33 -9.33 -3.49 -3.00
C ARG A 33 -10.81 -3.44 -3.39
N ALA A 34 -11.47 -2.33 -3.10
CA ALA A 34 -12.89 -2.17 -3.40
C ALA A 34 -13.14 -2.04 -4.91
N THR A 35 -12.24 -1.38 -5.65
CA THR A 35 -12.45 -1.09 -7.06
C THR A 35 -11.78 -2.10 -8.00
N LYS A 36 -10.68 -2.71 -7.59
CA LYS A 36 -9.88 -3.60 -8.42
C LYS A 36 -9.69 -4.99 -7.84
N ASN A 37 -10.24 -5.24 -6.65
CA ASN A 37 -10.15 -6.54 -5.99
C ASN A 37 -8.68 -7.00 -5.84
N ILE A 38 -7.80 -6.08 -5.50
CA ILE A 38 -6.38 -6.39 -5.34
C ILE A 38 -6.11 -7.19 -4.08
N VAL A 39 -4.92 -7.82 -4.03
CA VAL A 39 -4.34 -8.33 -2.81
C VAL A 39 -3.27 -7.33 -2.39
N GLY A 40 -3.55 -6.55 -1.36
CA GLY A 40 -2.68 -5.44 -0.99
C GLY A 40 -2.02 -5.62 0.37
N TYR A 41 -0.77 -5.16 0.46
CA TYR A 41 -0.02 -5.10 1.70
C TYR A 41 0.61 -3.71 1.82
N GLY A 42 0.58 -3.15 3.02
CA GLY A 42 1.20 -1.87 3.29
C GLY A 42 2.34 -2.00 4.29
N LEU A 43 3.36 -1.18 4.12
CA LEU A 43 4.39 -1.00 5.14
C LEU A 43 4.16 0.34 5.79
N GLU A 44 4.20 0.37 7.11
CA GLU A 44 4.00 1.59 7.87
C GLU A 44 4.68 1.46 9.22
N ILE A 45 5.20 2.55 9.75
CA ILE A 45 5.86 2.55 11.05
C ILE A 45 5.05 3.32 12.10
N ASN A 46 4.18 4.22 11.68
CA ASN A 46 3.38 5.03 12.59
C ASN A 46 2.24 4.20 13.17
N GLN A 47 2.21 4.09 14.49
CA GLN A 47 1.23 3.25 15.19
C GLN A 47 -0.21 3.67 14.92
N ASP A 48 -0.47 4.97 14.90
CA ASP A 48 -1.82 5.48 14.67
C ASP A 48 -2.31 5.13 13.27
N GLN A 49 -1.42 5.20 12.28
CA GLN A 49 -1.76 4.84 10.91
C GLN A 49 -2.00 3.34 10.77
N ILE A 50 -1.19 2.54 11.47
CA ILE A 50 -1.38 1.09 11.48
C ILE A 50 -2.75 0.72 12.02
N LEU A 51 -3.19 1.38 13.09
CA LEU A 51 -4.51 1.15 13.65
C LEU A 51 -5.60 1.49 12.63
N GLU A 52 -5.44 2.56 11.87
CA GLU A 52 -6.40 2.92 10.83
C GLU A 52 -6.45 1.89 9.73
N CYS A 53 -5.31 1.32 9.36
CA CYS A 53 -5.26 0.22 8.39
C CYS A 53 -6.04 -0.98 8.90
N ILE A 54 -5.85 -1.34 10.16
CA ILE A 54 -6.54 -2.48 10.76
C ILE A 54 -8.03 -2.26 10.75
N LYS A 55 -8.49 -1.05 11.07
CA LYS A 55 -9.92 -0.72 11.04
C LYS A 55 -10.52 -0.88 9.64
N LYS A 56 -9.72 -0.67 8.61
CA LYS A 56 -10.16 -0.79 7.21
C LYS A 56 -9.97 -2.20 6.66
N ASN A 57 -9.50 -3.13 7.48
CA ASN A 57 -9.15 -4.49 7.05
C ASN A 57 -8.06 -4.51 5.99
N VAL A 58 -7.13 -3.55 6.05
CA VAL A 58 -5.97 -3.48 5.17
C VAL A 58 -4.83 -4.26 5.83
N ASN A 59 -4.19 -5.13 5.06
CA ASN A 59 -3.02 -5.86 5.52
C ASN A 59 -1.86 -4.87 5.65
N VAL A 60 -1.32 -4.74 6.87
CA VAL A 60 -0.24 -3.81 7.13
C VAL A 60 0.85 -4.50 7.93
N ILE A 61 2.09 -4.16 7.61
CA ILE A 61 3.27 -4.67 8.30
C ILE A 61 3.98 -3.48 8.93
N GLU A 62 4.28 -3.56 10.22
CA GLU A 62 5.04 -2.52 10.90
C GLU A 62 6.51 -2.69 10.54
N GLN A 63 6.99 -1.86 9.62
CA GLN A 63 8.37 -1.93 9.17
C GLN A 63 8.82 -0.58 8.63
N ASP A 64 10.05 -0.21 8.99
CA ASP A 64 10.70 0.98 8.49
C ASP A 64 11.27 0.68 7.09
N LEU A 65 11.03 1.59 6.15
CA LEU A 65 11.60 1.47 4.81
C LEU A 65 13.13 1.41 4.84
N ASP A 66 13.75 2.11 5.80
CA ASP A 66 15.21 2.15 5.94
C ASP A 66 15.79 0.80 6.37
N GLU A 67 14.99 -0.05 6.97
CA GLU A 67 15.45 -1.39 7.34
C GLU A 67 15.52 -2.32 6.15
N GLY A 68 15.14 -1.81 4.99
CA GLY A 68 15.27 -2.52 3.74
C GLY A 68 14.07 -3.35 3.38
N LEU A 69 14.09 -3.78 2.14
CA LEU A 69 13.03 -4.62 1.57
C LEU A 69 13.52 -6.07 1.41
N ASP A 70 14.56 -6.43 2.15
CA ASP A 70 15.18 -7.75 2.03
C ASP A 70 14.24 -8.88 2.43
N ASN A 71 13.23 -8.56 3.24
CA ASN A 71 12.24 -9.54 3.68
C ASN A 71 11.18 -9.82 2.62
N PHE A 72 11.21 -9.08 1.52
CA PHE A 72 10.23 -9.22 0.46
C PHE A 72 10.90 -9.70 -0.82
N ASP A 73 10.35 -10.73 -1.40
CA ASP A 73 10.74 -11.18 -2.73
C ASP A 73 10.17 -10.17 -3.75
N SER A 74 11.01 -9.58 -4.56
CA SER A 74 10.59 -8.59 -5.56
C SER A 74 9.61 -9.19 -6.57
N GLY A 75 9.61 -10.50 -6.74
CA GLY A 75 8.66 -11.19 -7.60
C GLY A 75 7.32 -11.45 -6.97
N SER A 76 7.14 -11.12 -5.68
CA SER A 76 5.90 -11.41 -4.96
C SER A 76 4.78 -10.42 -5.24
N PHE A 77 5.11 -9.26 -5.81
CA PHE A 77 4.14 -8.19 -6.04
C PHE A 77 4.16 -7.76 -7.50
N ASP A 78 2.97 -7.56 -8.05
CA ASP A 78 2.82 -7.03 -9.41
C ASP A 78 3.11 -5.54 -9.47
N VAL A 79 2.78 -4.82 -8.40
CA VAL A 79 2.92 -3.36 -8.33
C VAL A 79 3.47 -2.97 -6.98
N VAL A 80 4.42 -2.04 -6.99
CA VAL A 80 4.98 -1.45 -5.77
C VAL A 80 4.76 0.06 -5.83
N ILE A 81 4.15 0.62 -4.79
CA ILE A 81 3.76 2.03 -4.73
C ILE A 81 4.49 2.72 -3.58
N MET A 82 4.90 3.98 -3.78
CA MET A 82 5.61 4.76 -2.77
C MET A 82 4.99 6.15 -2.58
N THR A 83 3.68 6.27 -2.66
CA THR A 83 3.01 7.57 -2.65
C THR A 83 3.28 8.41 -1.40
N GLN A 84 3.25 7.78 -0.23
CA GLN A 84 3.46 8.50 1.03
C GLN A 84 4.92 8.92 1.21
N ALA A 85 5.85 8.11 0.78
CA ALA A 85 7.27 8.43 0.89
C ALA A 85 7.67 9.61 0.02
N ILE A 86 7.01 9.79 -1.11
CA ILE A 86 7.28 10.91 -2.02
C ILE A 86 6.87 12.24 -1.41
N GLN A 87 5.86 12.25 -0.57
CA GLN A 87 5.33 13.46 0.04
C GLN A 87 6.16 13.94 1.22
N ALA A 88 7.01 13.12 1.75
CA ALA A 88 7.87 13.49 2.85
C ALA A 88 9.04 14.29 2.33
#